data_295c374f01b58b2b1011b160b972d320
#
_entry.id   295c374f01b58b2b1011b160b972d320
#
_cell.length_a   1.000
_cell.length_b   1.000
_cell.length_c   1.000
_cell.angle_alpha   90.00
_cell.angle_beta   90.00
_cell.angle_gamma   90.00
#
_symmetry.space_group_name_H-M   'P 1'
#
loop_
_entity.id
_entity.type
_entity.pdbx_description
1 polymer ?
#
loop_
_entity_poly.entity_id
_entity_poly.type
_entity_poly.pdbx_seq_one_letter_code
_entity_poly.pdbx_strand_id
1 'polypeptide(L)'
;MRRHHHPLAAGCRTLLAAALLLTSAALTGGAAQSSAAAEPGARPTGTATASGTHTVPVEPAGTTAARTPDPAAPHRGRVTGARTPDRSPARDRAVRAFAEGRRAAAREGGPDRSRRPARPDADLTHDWWGVFPQPGTHDGITATHTVDPAYRVRDSENFTYAPTTKAQNSCMEVVTAYWQSGPELWAWDWCGPGGPAKTLPVDAAFLAKYTPGGGAPAAYSVQLVREGGSGNTWGAYLYNHRTASWELLYRQSGKDTSGLDHGWDMFEIYASVNPATGVGWYCTEARNTVFDSSAIRLRRGGAWNPASPADSPWTDPAPDGRDFLCPGLKFLRAGADDHWTVRQ
;
A
#
# COMPACT_ATOMS: atom_id res chain seq x y z
N MET A 1 10.41 61.00 -11.92
CA MET A 1 10.45 61.25 -13.37
C MET A 1 11.28 60.19 -14.06
N ARG A 2 10.68 59.41 -14.87
CA ARG A 2 10.95 58.74 -16.14
C ARG A 2 10.23 57.42 -16.20
N ARG A 3 9.16 57.42 -16.98
CA ARG A 3 8.42 56.26 -17.46
C ARG A 3 9.20 55.69 -18.65
N HIS A 4 9.30 54.37 -18.74
CA HIS A 4 9.53 53.69 -20.02
C HIS A 4 8.47 52.63 -20.26
N HIS A 5 7.68 52.90 -21.28
CA HIS A 5 6.80 51.98 -21.97
C HIS A 5 7.63 51.08 -22.88
N HIS A 6 7.23 49.82 -23.09
CA HIS A 6 7.25 49.17 -24.40
C HIS A 6 6.73 47.74 -24.42
N PRO A 7 6.46 47.21 -25.63
CA PRO A 7 5.10 47.00 -26.06
C PRO A 7 4.78 45.48 -26.28
N LEU A 8 3.51 45.25 -26.58
CA LEU A 8 2.87 44.00 -27.02
C LEU A 8 3.49 43.50 -28.35
N ALA A 9 3.73 42.20 -28.43
CA ALA A 9 3.82 41.48 -29.68
C ALA A 9 2.86 40.30 -29.69
N ALA A 10 1.81 40.43 -30.45
CA ALA A 10 0.88 39.40 -30.84
C ALA A 10 1.52 38.46 -31.86
N GLY A 11 1.45 37.17 -31.64
CA GLY A 11 1.87 36.13 -32.58
C GLY A 11 0.77 35.09 -32.74
N CYS A 12 -0.07 35.33 -33.73
CA CYS A 12 -1.06 34.39 -34.25
C CYS A 12 -0.35 33.30 -35.06
N ARG A 13 -0.58 32.00 -34.77
CA ARG A 13 -0.31 30.89 -35.70
C ARG A 13 -1.35 29.78 -35.57
N THR A 14 -2.23 29.84 -36.44
CA THR A 14 -2.86 28.93 -37.39
C THR A 14 -2.83 27.40 -37.07
N LEU A 15 -4.03 26.89 -37.08
CA LEU A 15 -4.48 25.49 -37.13
C LEU A 15 -3.92 24.71 -38.33
N LEU A 16 -3.61 23.44 -38.12
CA LEU A 16 -3.69 22.42 -39.18
C LEU A 16 -4.30 21.15 -38.57
N ALA A 17 -5.53 20.86 -39.00
CA ALA A 17 -6.21 19.60 -38.81
C ALA A 17 -5.71 18.60 -39.86
N ALA A 18 -5.37 17.40 -39.44
CA ALA A 18 -5.22 16.25 -40.33
C ALA A 18 -6.10 15.12 -39.80
N ALA A 19 -7.18 14.90 -40.51
CA ALA A 19 -8.03 13.71 -40.38
C ALA A 19 -7.40 12.55 -41.16
N LEU A 20 -7.21 11.41 -40.51
CA LEU A 20 -6.93 10.14 -41.17
C LEU A 20 -8.03 9.14 -40.80
N LEU A 21 -8.90 8.87 -41.76
CA LEU A 21 -9.78 7.74 -41.82
C LEU A 21 -8.96 6.49 -42.19
N LEU A 22 -9.06 5.42 -41.44
CA LEU A 22 -8.69 4.09 -41.91
C LEU A 22 -9.73 3.05 -41.53
N THR A 23 -10.11 2.39 -42.54
CA THR A 23 -11.14 1.43 -42.79
C THR A 23 -11.03 0.11 -42.06
N SER A 24 -12.19 -0.42 -41.74
CA SER A 24 -12.45 -1.77 -41.23
C SER A 24 -12.03 -2.87 -42.20
N ALA A 25 -11.49 -3.96 -41.69
CA ALA A 25 -11.54 -5.26 -42.36
C ALA A 25 -11.93 -6.33 -41.33
N ALA A 26 -13.14 -6.86 -41.57
CA ALA A 26 -13.63 -8.07 -40.91
C ALA A 26 -13.02 -9.30 -41.60
N LEU A 27 -12.55 -10.26 -40.80
CA LEU A 27 -12.29 -11.63 -41.28
C LEU A 27 -12.95 -12.61 -40.32
N THR A 28 -13.98 -13.24 -40.87
CA THR A 28 -14.69 -14.43 -40.38
C THR A 28 -13.95 -15.69 -40.75
N GLY A 29 -13.99 -16.69 -39.92
CA GLY A 29 -13.64 -18.09 -40.16
C GLY A 29 -13.09 -18.72 -38.87
N GLY A 30 -13.53 -19.83 -38.33
CA GLY A 30 -14.29 -20.94 -38.82
C GLY A 30 -14.01 -22.04 -37.79
N ALA A 31 -15.02 -22.72 -37.33
CA ALA A 31 -15.00 -23.78 -36.35
C ALA A 31 -14.27 -25.04 -36.85
N ALA A 32 -13.63 -25.76 -35.93
CA ALA A 32 -13.45 -27.20 -36.06
C ALA A 32 -13.42 -27.83 -34.66
N GLN A 33 -14.46 -28.57 -34.35
CA GLN A 33 -14.53 -29.58 -33.29
C GLN A 33 -13.78 -30.83 -33.76
N SER A 34 -13.07 -31.46 -32.84
CA SER A 34 -12.70 -32.87 -32.97
C SER A 34 -12.78 -33.54 -31.60
N SER A 35 -13.78 -34.40 -31.49
CA SER A 35 -13.89 -35.40 -30.43
C SER A 35 -13.02 -36.61 -30.80
N ALA A 36 -12.31 -37.17 -29.83
CA ALA A 36 -11.87 -38.55 -29.91
C ALA A 36 -11.95 -39.18 -28.51
N ALA A 37 -12.77 -40.19 -28.42
CA ALA A 37 -12.86 -41.12 -27.31
C ALA A 37 -11.74 -42.17 -27.43
N ALA A 38 -11.25 -42.70 -26.33
CA ALA A 38 -10.55 -43.99 -26.28
C ALA A 38 -10.79 -44.67 -24.93
N GLU A 39 -11.12 -45.91 -25.01
CA GLU A 39 -11.50 -46.88 -23.99
C GLU A 39 -10.28 -47.57 -23.30
N PRO A 40 -10.53 -48.52 -22.36
CA PRO A 40 -9.65 -48.74 -21.20
C PRO A 40 -8.73 -49.97 -21.35
N GLY A 41 -7.62 -49.96 -20.69
CA GLY A 41 -6.67 -51.06 -20.69
C GLY A 41 -6.10 -51.39 -19.30
N ALA A 42 -6.51 -52.56 -18.81
CA ALA A 42 -5.79 -53.56 -17.99
C ALA A 42 -4.91 -53.14 -16.81
N ARG A 43 -5.25 -53.68 -15.64
CA ARG A 43 -4.48 -53.86 -14.41
C ARG A 43 -3.42 -54.95 -14.55
N PRO A 44 -2.28 -54.84 -13.91
CA PRO A 44 -1.69 -55.99 -13.25
C PRO A 44 -1.52 -55.81 -11.73
N THR A 45 -1.81 -56.89 -11.07
CA THR A 45 -1.59 -57.20 -9.64
C THR A 45 -0.09 -57.37 -9.38
N GLY A 46 0.37 -56.71 -8.31
CA GLY A 46 1.73 -56.95 -7.80
C GLY A 46 1.79 -56.57 -6.31
N THR A 47 1.79 -57.62 -5.47
CA THR A 47 2.00 -57.56 -4.03
C THR A 47 3.44 -57.22 -3.71
N ALA A 48 3.71 -56.17 -2.92
CA ALA A 48 4.97 -56.04 -2.18
C ALA A 48 4.73 -55.22 -0.92
N THR A 49 4.91 -55.89 0.18
CA THR A 49 4.93 -55.40 1.56
C THR A 49 6.21 -54.59 1.77
N ALA A 50 6.11 -53.34 2.16
CA ALA A 50 7.20 -52.58 2.77
C ALA A 50 6.62 -51.69 3.85
N SER A 51 6.86 -52.01 5.11
CA SER A 51 6.65 -51.15 6.26
C SER A 51 7.58 -49.93 6.17
N GLY A 52 7.06 -48.80 5.69
CA GLY A 52 7.69 -47.51 5.78
C GLY A 52 6.88 -46.65 6.73
N THR A 53 7.47 -46.26 7.84
CA THR A 53 6.97 -45.24 8.75
C THR A 53 6.83 -43.94 7.99
N HIS A 54 5.66 -43.64 7.44
CA HIS A 54 5.33 -42.35 6.92
C HIS A 54 5.16 -41.38 8.08
N THR A 55 6.18 -40.57 8.34
CA THR A 55 6.01 -39.30 9.01
C THR A 55 5.19 -38.42 8.08
N VAL A 56 3.89 -38.30 8.39
CA VAL A 56 3.01 -37.32 7.77
C VAL A 56 3.62 -35.94 8.09
N PRO A 57 3.92 -35.10 7.11
CA PRO A 57 4.25 -33.72 7.41
C PRO A 57 3.06 -33.10 8.12
N VAL A 58 3.26 -32.66 9.37
CA VAL A 58 2.29 -31.83 10.07
C VAL A 58 2.26 -30.54 9.27
N GLU A 59 1.21 -30.34 8.47
CA GLU A 59 0.89 -29.02 7.95
C GLU A 59 0.82 -28.08 9.15
N PRO A 60 1.49 -26.91 9.12
CA PRO A 60 1.32 -25.93 10.16
C PRO A 60 -0.16 -25.60 10.22
N ALA A 61 -0.73 -25.74 11.44
CA ALA A 61 -2.13 -25.47 11.71
C ALA A 61 -2.53 -24.18 11.00
N GLY A 62 -3.49 -24.29 10.08
CA GLY A 62 -3.93 -23.21 9.23
C GLY A 62 -4.23 -21.99 10.09
N THR A 63 -3.47 -20.94 9.92
CA THR A 63 -3.86 -19.60 10.34
C THR A 63 -5.23 -19.39 9.74
N THR A 64 -6.24 -19.33 10.61
CA THR A 64 -7.60 -18.95 10.22
C THR A 64 -7.44 -17.58 9.56
N ALA A 65 -7.47 -17.53 8.23
CA ALA A 65 -7.30 -16.30 7.49
C ALA A 65 -8.33 -15.31 8.04
N ALA A 66 -7.84 -14.22 8.61
CA ALA A 66 -8.70 -13.16 9.12
C ALA A 66 -9.69 -12.85 8.00
N ARG A 67 -10.98 -12.96 8.29
CA ARG A 67 -12.03 -12.87 7.26
C ARG A 67 -11.92 -11.53 6.56
N THR A 68 -11.39 -11.54 5.36
CA THR A 68 -11.22 -10.32 4.54
C THR A 68 -12.59 -9.70 4.31
N PRO A 69 -12.79 -8.42 4.65
CA PRO A 69 -14.05 -7.76 4.40
C PRO A 69 -14.43 -7.74 2.92
N ASP A 70 -15.73 -7.77 2.67
CA ASP A 70 -16.23 -7.45 1.33
C ASP A 70 -15.97 -5.96 1.03
N PRO A 71 -15.18 -5.63 0.00
CA PRO A 71 -14.94 -4.24 -0.37
C PRO A 71 -16.19 -3.52 -0.86
N ALA A 72 -17.24 -4.25 -1.24
CA ALA A 72 -18.55 -3.69 -1.61
C ALA A 72 -19.52 -3.56 -0.42
N ALA A 73 -19.09 -3.92 0.80
CA ALA A 73 -19.90 -3.72 2.00
C ALA A 73 -20.32 -2.23 2.15
N PRO A 74 -21.45 -1.95 2.78
CA PRO A 74 -21.99 -0.59 2.83
C PRO A 74 -21.09 0.37 3.60
N HIS A 75 -20.99 1.59 3.11
CA HIS A 75 -20.39 2.72 3.81
C HIS A 75 -21.39 3.29 4.83
N ARG A 76 -21.11 3.19 6.14
CA ARG A 76 -22.02 3.65 7.19
C ARG A 76 -21.26 4.25 8.37
N GLY A 77 -21.67 5.43 8.78
CA GLY A 77 -21.11 6.08 9.97
C GLY A 77 -19.70 6.65 9.77
N ARG A 78 -19.11 7.01 10.89
CA ARG A 78 -17.77 7.62 10.96
C ARG A 78 -16.92 6.89 11.99
N VAL A 79 -15.62 6.85 11.75
CA VAL A 79 -14.64 6.35 12.71
C VAL A 79 -14.72 7.18 13.99
N THR A 80 -14.92 6.48 15.11
CA THR A 80 -14.91 7.10 16.45
C THR A 80 -13.50 7.06 17.03
N GLY A 81 -13.13 8.08 17.82
CA GLY A 81 -11.80 8.20 18.41
C GLY A 81 -10.75 8.86 17.49
N ALA A 82 -11.06 9.04 16.21
CA ALA A 82 -10.18 9.81 15.31
C ALA A 82 -10.21 11.29 15.72
N ARG A 83 -9.02 11.85 15.95
CA ARG A 83 -8.84 13.22 16.43
C ARG A 83 -7.91 14.02 15.54
N THR A 84 -7.97 15.34 15.63
CA THR A 84 -6.93 16.19 15.09
C THR A 84 -5.64 15.91 15.86
N PRO A 85 -4.50 15.73 15.20
CA PRO A 85 -3.26 15.39 15.89
C PRO A 85 -2.81 16.49 16.85
N ASP A 86 -2.42 16.09 18.05
CA ASP A 86 -1.76 16.99 18.98
C ASP A 86 -0.39 17.38 18.44
N ARG A 87 0.00 18.63 18.63
CA ARG A 87 1.34 19.08 18.29
C ARG A 87 2.32 18.68 19.39
N SER A 88 3.38 17.97 19.00
CA SER A 88 4.51 17.69 19.87
C SER A 88 5.80 17.71 19.04
N PRO A 89 6.97 18.03 19.63
CA PRO A 89 8.22 18.03 18.88
C PRO A 89 8.53 16.70 18.20
N ALA A 90 8.23 15.57 18.85
CA ALA A 90 8.42 14.24 18.27
C ALA A 90 7.50 13.99 17.06
N ARG A 91 6.21 14.31 17.19
CA ARG A 91 5.25 14.19 16.09
C ARG A 91 5.62 15.13 14.93
N ASP A 92 5.97 16.36 15.24
CA ASP A 92 6.35 17.35 14.22
C ASP A 92 7.62 16.91 13.45
N ARG A 93 8.57 16.20 14.09
CA ARG A 93 9.71 15.56 13.40
C ARG A 93 9.25 14.44 12.49
N ALA A 94 8.43 13.51 12.99
CA ALA A 94 7.87 12.41 12.20
C ALA A 94 7.13 12.92 10.95
N VAL A 95 6.25 13.90 11.13
CA VAL A 95 5.50 14.53 10.05
C VAL A 95 6.43 15.18 9.02
N ARG A 96 7.47 15.89 9.45
CA ARG A 96 8.44 16.50 8.53
C ARG A 96 9.22 15.44 7.76
N ALA A 97 9.77 14.44 8.45
CA ALA A 97 10.53 13.35 7.82
C ALA A 97 9.70 12.67 6.73
N PHE A 98 8.45 12.34 7.04
CA PHE A 98 7.52 11.74 6.08
C PHE A 98 7.28 12.64 4.85
N ALA A 99 6.93 13.91 5.06
CA ALA A 99 6.66 14.85 3.97
C ALA A 99 7.90 15.11 3.10
N GLU A 100 9.08 15.23 3.71
CA GLU A 100 10.34 15.47 3.02
C GLU A 100 10.79 14.23 2.23
N GLY A 101 10.71 13.04 2.82
CA GLY A 101 11.02 11.79 2.17
C GLY A 101 10.17 11.55 0.92
N ARG A 102 8.87 11.78 1.02
CA ARG A 102 7.95 11.66 -0.13
C ARG A 102 8.27 12.64 -1.24
N ARG A 103 8.54 13.89 -0.90
CA ARG A 103 8.94 14.90 -1.92
C ARG A 103 10.29 14.56 -2.54
N ALA A 104 11.20 13.97 -1.78
CA ALA A 104 12.48 13.47 -2.32
C ALA A 104 12.23 12.32 -3.30
N ALA A 105 11.43 11.33 -2.91
CA ALA A 105 11.05 10.21 -3.78
C ALA A 105 10.41 10.68 -5.08
N ALA A 106 9.51 11.66 -5.02
CA ALA A 106 8.88 12.24 -6.20
C ALA A 106 9.90 12.91 -7.15
N ARG A 107 10.90 13.61 -6.60
CA ARG A 107 11.98 14.21 -7.40
C ARG A 107 12.90 13.18 -8.06
N GLU A 108 13.06 12.02 -7.44
CA GLU A 108 13.89 10.92 -7.91
C GLU A 108 13.17 10.01 -8.94
N GLY A 109 11.94 10.31 -9.29
CA GLY A 109 11.18 9.58 -10.31
C GLY A 109 10.24 8.50 -9.78
N GLY A 110 9.91 8.56 -8.51
CA GLY A 110 8.88 7.70 -7.90
C GLY A 110 9.41 6.33 -7.42
N PRO A 111 8.63 5.26 -7.52
CA PRO A 111 8.92 3.99 -6.86
C PRO A 111 10.02 3.14 -7.53
N ASP A 112 10.51 3.53 -8.70
CA ASP A 112 11.57 2.79 -9.40
C ASP A 112 12.93 2.95 -8.68
N ARG A 113 13.26 1.97 -7.86
CA ARG A 113 14.51 1.95 -7.08
C ARG A 113 15.76 1.88 -7.94
N SER A 114 15.67 1.36 -9.18
CA SER A 114 16.82 1.25 -10.08
C SER A 114 17.39 2.59 -10.49
N ARG A 115 16.60 3.66 -10.33
CA ARG A 115 16.98 5.05 -10.63
C ARG A 115 17.48 5.84 -9.44
N ARG A 116 17.49 5.25 -8.25
CA ARG A 116 17.91 5.96 -7.03
C ARG A 116 19.42 5.99 -6.95
N PRO A 117 20.07 7.17 -6.93
CA PRO A 117 21.47 7.26 -6.62
C PRO A 117 21.67 6.87 -5.15
N ALA A 118 22.69 6.04 -4.88
CA ALA A 118 23.15 5.82 -3.52
C ALA A 118 23.47 7.19 -2.89
N ARG A 119 22.77 7.58 -1.83
CA ARG A 119 23.06 8.80 -1.07
C ARG A 119 23.98 8.44 0.08
N PRO A 120 25.25 8.89 0.06
CA PRO A 120 26.21 8.57 1.11
C PRO A 120 26.00 9.34 2.43
N ASP A 121 25.25 10.44 2.42
CA ASP A 121 25.31 11.47 3.47
C ASP A 121 23.96 11.85 4.11
N ALA A 122 22.93 10.98 4.03
CA ALA A 122 21.70 11.26 4.76
C ALA A 122 21.78 10.61 6.15
N ASP A 123 21.73 11.40 7.21
CA ASP A 123 21.60 10.92 8.60
C ASP A 123 20.38 9.99 8.77
N LEU A 124 19.44 10.05 7.85
CA LEU A 124 18.19 9.26 7.86
C LEU A 124 17.97 8.60 6.49
N THR A 125 18.03 7.28 6.46
CA THR A 125 17.68 6.48 5.28
C THR A 125 16.16 6.40 5.17
N HIS A 126 15.64 6.77 3.99
CA HIS A 126 14.25 6.58 3.61
C HIS A 126 14.18 5.51 2.53
N ASP A 127 13.51 4.40 2.82
CA ASP A 127 13.36 3.31 1.88
C ASP A 127 11.97 2.67 1.98
N TRP A 128 11.51 2.07 0.87
CA TRP A 128 10.18 1.47 0.75
C TRP A 128 10.16 0.28 -0.19
N TRP A 129 9.18 -0.60 -0.01
CA TRP A 129 8.90 -1.72 -0.89
C TRP A 129 7.43 -2.15 -0.75
N GLY A 130 6.81 -2.58 -1.86
CA GLY A 130 5.42 -3.01 -1.87
C GLY A 130 4.82 -3.06 -3.26
N VAL A 131 3.53 -2.73 -3.34
CA VAL A 131 2.73 -2.72 -4.56
C VAL A 131 2.49 -1.29 -5.00
N PHE A 132 2.75 -0.98 -6.28
CA PHE A 132 2.68 0.37 -6.84
C PHE A 132 1.81 0.40 -8.10
N PRO A 133 0.47 0.50 -7.96
CA PRO A 133 -0.43 0.57 -9.10
C PRO A 133 -0.17 1.80 -9.97
N GLN A 134 -0.24 1.61 -11.29
CA GLN A 134 -0.04 2.70 -12.24
C GLN A 134 -1.08 3.82 -12.11
N PRO A 135 -0.71 5.07 -12.46
CA PRO A 135 -1.66 6.16 -12.61
C PRO A 135 -2.74 5.84 -13.65
N GLY A 136 -3.96 6.32 -13.42
CA GLY A 136 -5.07 6.16 -14.36
C GLY A 136 -5.72 4.77 -14.38
N THR A 137 -5.22 3.81 -13.59
CA THR A 137 -5.71 2.42 -13.66
C THR A 137 -6.82 2.08 -12.68
N HIS A 138 -7.04 2.88 -11.65
CA HIS A 138 -8.01 2.58 -10.60
C HIS A 138 -8.63 3.84 -9.98
N ASP A 139 -9.82 3.69 -9.41
CA ASP A 139 -10.55 4.71 -8.67
C ASP A 139 -10.82 4.31 -7.20
N GLY A 140 -10.14 3.28 -6.74
CA GLY A 140 -10.14 2.85 -5.35
C GLY A 140 -9.09 1.77 -5.10
N ILE A 141 -8.61 1.70 -3.86
CA ILE A 141 -7.73 0.66 -3.35
C ILE A 141 -8.23 0.21 -1.97
N THR A 142 -8.14 -1.07 -1.69
CA THR A 142 -8.40 -1.66 -0.37
C THR A 142 -7.35 -2.68 -0.03
N ALA A 143 -7.03 -2.82 1.25
CA ALA A 143 -6.09 -3.80 1.76
C ALA A 143 -6.44 -4.20 3.20
N THR A 144 -5.89 -5.32 3.65
CA THR A 144 -5.93 -5.76 5.05
C THR A 144 -4.50 -5.75 5.60
N HIS A 145 -4.29 -4.95 6.61
CA HIS A 145 -2.99 -4.64 7.21
C HIS A 145 -2.84 -5.29 8.58
N THR A 146 -1.73 -5.97 8.82
CA THR A 146 -1.38 -6.33 10.20
C THR A 146 -0.99 -5.08 10.99
N VAL A 147 -1.26 -5.12 12.28
CA VAL A 147 -0.82 -4.10 13.22
C VAL A 147 -0.36 -4.75 14.52
N ASP A 148 0.81 -4.36 14.99
CA ASP A 148 1.34 -4.76 16.29
C ASP A 148 1.15 -3.64 17.31
N PRO A 149 0.20 -3.76 18.25
CA PRO A 149 -0.06 -2.73 19.24
C PRO A 149 1.09 -2.56 20.25
N ALA A 150 2.01 -3.51 20.31
CA ALA A 150 3.17 -3.48 21.22
C ALA A 150 4.44 -2.89 20.57
N TYR A 151 4.51 -2.88 19.24
CA TYR A 151 5.69 -2.40 18.53
C TYR A 151 5.89 -0.89 18.74
N ARG A 152 7.11 -0.54 19.09
CA ARG A 152 7.55 0.84 19.33
C ARG A 152 8.92 1.04 18.71
N VAL A 153 9.10 2.14 18.00
CA VAL A 153 10.43 2.62 17.60
C VAL A 153 10.91 3.55 18.71
N ARG A 154 11.86 3.09 19.52
CA ARG A 154 12.29 3.81 20.74
C ARG A 154 13.14 5.04 20.43
N ASP A 155 13.91 4.99 19.37
CA ASP A 155 14.68 6.13 18.92
C ASP A 155 13.76 7.23 18.38
N SER A 156 14.02 8.49 18.74
CA SER A 156 13.12 9.61 18.42
C SER A 156 13.21 10.10 16.98
N GLU A 157 14.24 9.70 16.26
CA GLU A 157 14.50 10.12 14.89
C GLU A 157 14.10 9.06 13.87
N ASN A 158 13.73 7.86 14.33
CA ASN A 158 13.37 6.74 13.49
C ASN A 158 11.86 6.50 13.50
N PHE A 159 11.33 6.11 12.34
CA PHE A 159 9.90 5.85 12.15
C PHE A 159 9.72 4.66 11.20
N THR A 160 8.71 3.84 11.47
CA THR A 160 8.26 2.79 10.56
C THR A 160 6.83 3.10 10.16
N TYR A 161 6.59 3.21 8.87
CA TYR A 161 5.27 3.43 8.30
C TYR A 161 4.86 2.19 7.50
N ALA A 162 4.20 1.25 8.18
CA ALA A 162 3.95 -0.06 7.58
C ALA A 162 2.74 -0.79 8.18
N PRO A 163 1.78 -1.16 7.34
CA PRO A 163 1.61 -0.74 5.95
C PRO A 163 1.11 0.69 5.79
N THR A 164 1.30 1.25 4.60
CA THR A 164 0.72 2.53 4.19
C THR A 164 0.07 2.40 2.83
N THR A 165 -1.11 2.99 2.65
CA THR A 165 -1.93 2.84 1.44
C THR A 165 -2.39 4.19 0.92
N LYS A 166 -2.21 4.42 -0.38
CA LYS A 166 -2.69 5.58 -1.12
C LYS A 166 -3.30 5.14 -2.45
N ALA A 167 -4.45 5.68 -2.80
CA ALA A 167 -4.97 5.58 -4.17
C ALA A 167 -4.34 6.66 -5.07
N GLN A 168 -4.26 6.38 -6.36
CA GLN A 168 -3.77 7.33 -7.36
C GLN A 168 -4.51 8.68 -7.29
N ASN A 169 -3.80 9.77 -7.50
CA ASN A 169 -4.38 11.15 -7.51
C ASN A 169 -5.24 11.49 -6.30
N SER A 170 -5.22 10.66 -5.25
CA SER A 170 -5.96 10.93 -4.03
C SER A 170 -5.18 11.90 -3.15
N CYS A 171 -5.91 12.80 -2.48
CA CYS A 171 -5.32 13.65 -1.45
C CYS A 171 -4.95 12.87 -0.19
N MET A 172 -5.35 11.62 -0.08
CA MET A 172 -5.28 10.89 1.17
C MET A 172 -4.40 9.67 1.10
N GLU A 173 -3.68 9.47 2.18
CA GLU A 173 -2.94 8.27 2.48
C GLU A 173 -3.30 7.79 3.88
N VAL A 174 -3.53 6.50 4.05
CA VAL A 174 -3.71 5.89 5.37
C VAL A 174 -2.42 5.21 5.75
N VAL A 175 -1.84 5.66 6.85
CA VAL A 175 -0.52 5.26 7.33
C VAL A 175 -0.64 4.58 8.68
N THR A 176 -0.09 3.36 8.82
CA THR A 176 0.21 2.79 10.13
C THR A 176 1.56 3.32 10.58
N ALA A 177 1.55 4.31 11.46
CA ALA A 177 2.75 4.96 11.94
C ALA A 177 3.22 4.36 13.27
N TYR A 178 4.42 3.79 13.29
CA TYR A 178 5.08 3.32 14.51
C TYR A 178 6.20 4.27 14.90
N TRP A 179 6.11 4.74 16.11
CA TRP A 179 7.04 5.71 16.69
C TRP A 179 7.14 5.52 18.20
N GLN A 180 7.79 6.44 18.93
CA GLN A 180 8.03 6.31 20.37
C GLN A 180 6.75 6.13 21.20
N SER A 181 5.68 6.87 20.86
CA SER A 181 4.42 6.84 21.62
C SER A 181 3.55 5.61 21.31
N GLY A 182 3.94 4.80 20.34
CA GLY A 182 3.21 3.63 19.91
C GLY A 182 2.55 3.77 18.53
N PRO A 183 1.86 2.73 18.07
CA PRO A 183 1.21 2.78 16.78
C PRO A 183 -0.01 3.68 16.76
N GLU A 184 -0.12 4.43 15.69
CA GLU A 184 -1.30 5.22 15.32
C GLU A 184 -1.63 5.01 13.86
N LEU A 185 -2.90 5.07 13.49
CA LEU A 185 -3.29 5.32 12.11
C LEU A 185 -3.34 6.82 11.87
N TRP A 186 -2.73 7.23 10.77
CA TRP A 186 -2.80 8.59 10.27
C TRP A 186 -3.62 8.63 8.97
N ALA A 187 -4.62 9.52 8.90
CA ALA A 187 -5.17 9.97 7.64
C ALA A 187 -4.36 11.17 7.18
N TRP A 188 -3.38 10.95 6.31
CA TRP A 188 -2.53 12.00 5.77
C TRP A 188 -3.25 12.77 4.67
N ASP A 189 -3.05 14.08 4.62
CA ASP A 189 -3.69 14.98 3.65
C ASP A 189 -2.65 15.63 2.73
N TRP A 190 -2.61 15.17 1.49
CA TRP A 190 -1.75 15.69 0.43
C TRP A 190 -2.35 16.88 -0.35
N CYS A 191 -3.54 17.32 -0.02
CA CYS A 191 -4.17 18.53 -0.58
C CYS A 191 -4.10 19.73 0.36
N GLY A 192 -3.76 19.48 1.60
CA GLY A 192 -3.56 20.48 2.64
C GLY A 192 -2.10 20.91 2.80
N PRO A 193 -1.77 21.54 3.92
CA PRO A 193 -0.39 22.01 4.21
C PRO A 193 0.63 20.88 4.43
N GLY A 194 0.19 19.63 4.31
CA GLY A 194 0.96 18.42 4.57
C GLY A 194 0.92 18.03 6.06
N GLY A 195 0.54 16.78 6.31
CA GLY A 195 0.45 16.22 7.65
C GLY A 195 -0.81 15.39 7.84
N PRO A 196 -0.91 14.65 8.96
CA PRO A 196 -2.10 13.91 9.27
C PRO A 196 -3.24 14.86 9.62
N ALA A 197 -4.32 14.79 8.84
CA ALA A 197 -5.57 15.50 9.13
C ALA A 197 -6.29 14.85 10.30
N LYS A 198 -6.13 13.53 10.46
CA LYS A 198 -6.66 12.73 11.57
C LYS A 198 -5.62 11.73 12.05
N THR A 199 -5.63 11.47 13.36
CA THR A 199 -4.89 10.38 13.99
C THR A 199 -5.84 9.52 14.81
N LEU A 200 -5.57 8.22 14.85
CA LEU A 200 -6.35 7.24 15.61
C LEU A 200 -5.37 6.30 16.33
N PRO A 201 -5.30 6.33 17.67
CA PRO A 201 -4.46 5.40 18.41
C PRO A 201 -4.85 3.95 18.15
N VAL A 202 -3.87 3.06 18.03
CA VAL A 202 -4.10 1.61 17.97
C VAL A 202 -4.13 1.08 19.40
N ASP A 203 -5.24 1.34 20.07
CA ASP A 203 -5.53 0.92 21.44
C ASP A 203 -6.54 -0.23 21.50
N ALA A 204 -6.94 -0.62 22.71
CA ALA A 204 -7.92 -1.67 22.90
C ALA A 204 -9.29 -1.37 22.24
N ALA A 205 -9.69 -0.10 22.17
CA ALA A 205 -10.94 0.29 21.53
C ALA A 205 -10.85 0.16 20.00
N PHE A 206 -9.72 0.53 19.42
CA PHE A 206 -9.41 0.29 18.01
C PHE A 206 -9.45 -1.21 17.69
N LEU A 207 -8.68 -2.02 18.43
CA LEU A 207 -8.60 -3.47 18.22
C LEU A 207 -9.97 -4.13 18.33
N ALA A 208 -10.75 -3.77 19.35
CA ALA A 208 -12.08 -4.34 19.55
C ALA A 208 -13.08 -4.04 18.44
N LYS A 209 -12.86 -2.99 17.65
CA LYS A 209 -13.80 -2.50 16.64
C LYS A 209 -13.36 -2.80 15.21
N TYR A 210 -12.07 -2.60 14.93
CA TYR A 210 -11.52 -2.63 13.56
C TYR A 210 -10.72 -3.89 13.25
N THR A 211 -10.57 -4.80 14.22
CA THR A 211 -10.00 -6.13 13.97
C THR A 211 -11.05 -7.23 14.15
N PRO A 212 -10.92 -8.37 13.47
CA PRO A 212 -11.88 -9.47 13.59
C PRO A 212 -11.90 -10.15 14.97
N GLY A 213 -10.91 -9.84 15.82
CA GLY A 213 -10.75 -10.50 17.13
C GLY A 213 -10.13 -11.89 17.03
N GLY A 214 -9.58 -12.38 18.15
CA GLY A 214 -9.23 -13.79 18.35
C GLY A 214 -8.00 -14.33 17.63
N GLY A 215 -7.30 -13.53 16.82
CA GLY A 215 -6.10 -13.98 16.12
C GLY A 215 -4.90 -13.05 16.35
N ALA A 216 -3.70 -13.63 16.39
CA ALA A 216 -2.45 -12.89 16.27
C ALA A 216 -1.81 -13.24 14.92
N PRO A 217 -1.28 -12.26 14.16
CA PRO A 217 -1.26 -10.83 14.45
C PRO A 217 -2.65 -10.18 14.28
N ALA A 218 -2.92 -9.09 15.02
CA ALA A 218 -4.10 -8.27 14.78
C ALA A 218 -4.03 -7.66 13.38
N ALA A 219 -5.17 -7.59 12.69
CA ALA A 219 -5.25 -7.00 11.36
C ALA A 219 -6.51 -6.15 11.21
N TYR A 220 -6.40 -5.05 10.47
CA TYR A 220 -7.51 -4.16 10.16
C TYR A 220 -7.57 -3.93 8.64
N SER A 221 -8.72 -3.53 8.13
CA SER A 221 -8.86 -3.27 6.70
C SER A 221 -9.13 -1.80 6.42
N VAL A 222 -8.47 -1.31 5.40
CA VAL A 222 -8.54 0.07 4.89
C VAL A 222 -9.09 0.08 3.48
N GLN A 223 -9.81 1.17 3.14
CA GLN A 223 -10.29 1.40 1.79
C GLN A 223 -10.19 2.89 1.47
N LEU A 224 -9.61 3.22 0.33
CA LEU A 224 -9.63 4.56 -0.26
C LEU A 224 -10.42 4.51 -1.56
N VAL A 225 -11.44 5.34 -1.67
CA VAL A 225 -12.39 5.28 -2.79
C VAL A 225 -12.66 6.69 -3.29
N ARG A 226 -12.57 6.88 -4.61
CA ARG A 226 -13.07 8.08 -5.26
C ARG A 226 -14.59 8.09 -5.19
N GLU A 227 -15.12 9.13 -4.60
CA GLU A 227 -16.56 9.33 -4.49
C GLU A 227 -17.13 9.97 -5.78
N GLY A 228 -18.40 9.75 -6.04
CA GLY A 228 -19.07 10.32 -7.21
C GLY A 228 -19.14 11.84 -7.16
N GLY A 229 -19.25 12.47 -8.32
CA GLY A 229 -19.39 13.92 -8.47
C GLY A 229 -18.34 14.53 -9.42
N SER A 230 -18.42 15.82 -9.64
CA SER A 230 -17.54 16.56 -10.56
C SER A 230 -16.15 16.85 -10.00
N GLY A 231 -15.96 16.67 -8.68
CA GLY A 231 -14.69 16.90 -7.99
C GLY A 231 -13.81 15.66 -7.87
N ASN A 232 -12.52 15.87 -7.55
CA ASN A 232 -11.62 14.78 -7.17
C ASN A 232 -11.76 14.50 -5.67
N THR A 233 -12.95 14.04 -5.26
CA THR A 233 -13.26 13.74 -3.87
C THR A 233 -12.99 12.29 -3.57
N TRP A 234 -12.25 12.05 -2.49
CA TRP A 234 -11.91 10.72 -2.02
C TRP A 234 -12.32 10.55 -0.57
N GLY A 235 -12.74 9.33 -0.22
CA GLY A 235 -13.00 8.89 1.14
C GLY A 235 -11.99 7.83 1.56
N ALA A 236 -11.45 7.95 2.77
CA ALA A 236 -10.68 6.92 3.45
C ALA A 236 -11.57 6.28 4.52
N TYR A 237 -11.62 4.96 4.54
CA TYR A 237 -12.53 4.19 5.39
C TYR A 237 -11.78 3.09 6.13
N LEU A 238 -12.29 2.73 7.32
CA LEU A 238 -11.90 1.54 8.08
C LEU A 238 -13.09 0.59 8.19
N TYR A 239 -12.84 -0.70 8.07
CA TYR A 239 -13.89 -1.70 8.22
C TYR A 239 -14.19 -1.98 9.68
N ASN A 240 -15.43 -1.74 10.08
CA ASN A 240 -15.91 -2.07 11.40
C ASN A 240 -16.49 -3.50 11.41
N HIS A 241 -15.79 -4.43 12.05
CA HIS A 241 -16.20 -5.83 12.13
C HIS A 241 -17.46 -6.06 12.93
N ARG A 242 -17.85 -5.14 13.83
CA ARG A 242 -19.08 -5.25 14.63
C ARG A 242 -20.34 -4.92 13.83
N THR A 243 -20.22 -4.02 12.87
CA THR A 243 -21.36 -3.54 12.06
C THR A 243 -21.31 -4.05 10.62
N ALA A 244 -20.27 -4.80 10.26
CA ALA A 244 -19.98 -5.27 8.91
C ALA A 244 -20.11 -4.14 7.86
N SER A 245 -19.49 -2.99 8.15
CA SER A 245 -19.56 -1.80 7.28
C SER A 245 -18.29 -0.98 7.30
N TRP A 246 -18.06 -0.21 6.24
CA TRP A 246 -16.98 0.75 6.13
C TRP A 246 -17.35 2.05 6.81
N GLU A 247 -16.53 2.51 7.78
CA GLU A 247 -16.71 3.78 8.49
C GLU A 247 -15.75 4.83 7.94
N LEU A 248 -16.26 6.03 7.67
CA LEU A 248 -15.48 7.14 7.15
C LEU A 248 -14.46 7.63 8.20
N LEU A 249 -13.17 7.49 7.90
CA LEU A 249 -12.07 8.06 8.67
C LEU A 249 -11.82 9.52 8.29
N TYR A 250 -11.68 9.79 7.00
CA TYR A 250 -11.41 11.12 6.47
C TYR A 250 -11.93 11.26 5.03
N ARG A 251 -12.25 12.48 4.65
CA ARG A 251 -12.67 12.83 3.28
C ARG A 251 -11.99 14.12 2.87
N GLN A 252 -11.45 14.15 1.66
CA GLN A 252 -10.82 15.33 1.09
C GLN A 252 -11.03 15.37 -0.43
N SER A 253 -10.97 16.57 -0.96
CA SER A 253 -11.02 16.83 -2.40
C SER A 253 -9.96 17.86 -2.80
N GLY A 254 -9.51 17.82 -4.04
CA GLY A 254 -8.56 18.78 -4.56
C GLY A 254 -7.43 18.12 -5.34
N LYS A 255 -6.31 18.83 -5.46
CA LYS A 255 -5.13 18.37 -6.18
C LYS A 255 -4.14 17.73 -5.21
N ASP A 256 -3.73 16.53 -5.52
CA ASP A 256 -2.65 15.85 -4.81
C ASP A 256 -1.32 16.62 -4.99
N THR A 257 -0.69 16.98 -3.88
CA THR A 257 0.58 17.71 -3.81
C THR A 257 1.74 16.82 -3.37
N SER A 258 1.56 15.49 -3.31
CA SER A 258 2.65 14.55 -2.98
C SER A 258 3.76 14.56 -4.03
N GLY A 259 3.44 14.99 -5.25
CA GLY A 259 4.31 14.89 -6.42
C GLY A 259 4.31 13.51 -7.08
N LEU A 260 3.50 12.58 -6.55
CA LEU A 260 3.36 11.21 -7.04
C LEU A 260 1.89 10.95 -7.39
N ASP A 261 1.62 10.69 -8.65
CA ASP A 261 0.25 10.52 -9.18
C ASP A 261 -0.22 9.06 -9.24
N HIS A 262 0.64 8.12 -8.85
CA HIS A 262 0.33 6.69 -8.69
C HIS A 262 -0.15 6.35 -7.27
N GLY A 263 -0.73 5.15 -7.12
CA GLY A 263 -1.06 4.58 -5.82
C GLY A 263 0.07 3.75 -5.23
N TRP A 264 -0.08 3.35 -3.98
CA TRP A 264 0.78 2.35 -3.34
C TRP A 264 0.08 1.63 -2.20
N ASP A 265 0.63 0.46 -1.88
CA ASP A 265 0.43 -0.25 -0.63
C ASP A 265 1.79 -0.86 -0.26
N MET A 266 2.44 -0.34 0.80
CA MET A 266 3.85 -0.63 1.02
C MET A 266 4.31 -0.61 2.47
N PHE A 267 5.48 -1.20 2.69
CA PHE A 267 6.35 -1.07 3.85
C PHE A 267 7.32 0.09 3.61
N GLU A 268 7.48 0.97 4.59
CA GLU A 268 8.33 2.15 4.49
C GLU A 268 9.02 2.44 5.81
N ILE A 269 10.28 2.85 5.74
CA ILE A 269 11.09 3.23 6.90
C ILE A 269 11.73 4.60 6.74
N TYR A 270 11.92 5.24 7.87
CA TYR A 270 12.82 6.39 8.07
C TYR A 270 13.76 6.02 9.20
N ALA A 271 14.99 5.63 8.89
CA ALA A 271 15.90 5.02 9.84
C ALA A 271 17.32 5.52 9.70
N SER A 272 18.00 5.67 10.82
CA SER A 272 19.44 5.88 10.93
C SER A 272 20.12 4.64 11.54
N VAL A 273 21.43 4.51 11.31
CA VAL A 273 22.22 3.42 11.85
C VAL A 273 22.45 3.62 13.32
N ASN A 274 22.20 2.60 14.13
CA ASN A 274 22.66 2.52 15.51
C ASN A 274 24.18 2.22 15.51
N PRO A 275 25.03 3.14 15.96
CA PRO A 275 26.47 2.96 15.90
C PRO A 275 26.98 1.80 16.77
N ALA A 276 26.22 1.38 17.77
CA ALA A 276 26.59 0.25 18.63
C ALA A 276 26.38 -1.10 17.95
N THR A 277 25.47 -1.21 16.97
CA THR A 277 25.10 -2.47 16.33
C THR A 277 25.39 -2.50 14.83
N GLY A 278 25.61 -1.34 14.22
CA GLY A 278 25.80 -1.23 12.75
C GLY A 278 24.54 -1.44 11.91
N VAL A 279 23.35 -1.54 12.53
CA VAL A 279 22.05 -1.69 11.85
C VAL A 279 21.12 -0.55 12.24
N GLY A 280 19.99 -0.44 11.53
CA GLY A 280 18.97 0.57 11.86
C GLY A 280 18.46 0.41 13.30
N TRP A 281 18.19 1.52 13.98
CA TRP A 281 17.65 1.50 15.34
C TRP A 281 16.38 0.65 15.44
N TYR A 282 15.49 0.75 14.46
CA TYR A 282 14.23 0.00 14.43
C TYR A 282 14.43 -1.51 14.26
N CYS A 283 15.55 -1.95 13.68
CA CYS A 283 15.79 -3.34 13.30
C CYS A 283 15.70 -4.31 14.49
N THR A 284 16.29 -3.94 15.63
CA THR A 284 16.22 -4.76 16.84
C THR A 284 14.80 -4.86 17.38
N GLU A 285 14.05 -3.80 17.29
CA GLU A 285 12.70 -3.68 17.84
C GLU A 285 11.66 -4.40 16.95
N ALA A 286 11.89 -4.43 15.63
CA ALA A 286 11.04 -5.10 14.65
C ALA A 286 11.18 -6.63 14.63
N ARG A 287 12.10 -7.23 15.43
CA ARG A 287 12.48 -8.65 15.35
C ARG A 287 11.30 -9.63 15.39
N ASN A 288 10.26 -9.32 16.15
CA ASN A 288 9.09 -10.20 16.32
C ASN A 288 7.83 -9.62 15.66
N THR A 289 7.99 -8.53 14.92
CA THR A 289 6.87 -7.88 14.24
C THR A 289 6.75 -8.40 12.81
N VAL A 290 5.53 -8.70 12.41
CA VAL A 290 5.19 -9.05 11.03
C VAL A 290 4.42 -7.88 10.44
N PHE A 291 5.01 -7.26 9.42
CA PHE A 291 4.34 -6.27 8.60
C PHE A 291 3.78 -7.00 7.39
N ASP A 292 2.47 -7.02 7.27
CA ASP A 292 1.78 -7.77 6.24
C ASP A 292 0.64 -6.92 5.68
N SER A 293 0.52 -6.91 4.37
CA SER A 293 -0.64 -6.36 3.67
C SER A 293 -1.15 -7.40 2.69
N SER A 294 -2.40 -7.75 2.83
CA SER A 294 -3.05 -8.81 2.06
C SER A 294 -4.39 -8.36 1.49
N ALA A 295 -4.92 -9.15 0.57
CA ALA A 295 -6.16 -8.85 -0.13
C ALA A 295 -6.17 -7.43 -0.74
N ILE A 296 -5.03 -7.01 -1.26
CA ILE A 296 -4.91 -5.72 -1.95
C ILE A 296 -5.75 -5.79 -3.21
N ARG A 297 -6.76 -4.93 -3.31
CA ARG A 297 -7.66 -4.88 -4.47
C ARG A 297 -7.74 -3.46 -5.01
N LEU A 298 -7.87 -3.38 -6.33
CA LEU A 298 -8.07 -2.13 -7.05
C LEU A 298 -9.50 -2.06 -7.57
N ARG A 299 -10.12 -0.89 -7.47
CA ARG A 299 -11.45 -0.64 -8.03
C ARG A 299 -11.33 0.02 -9.40
N ARG A 300 -12.08 -0.53 -10.37
CA ARG A 300 -12.19 0.00 -11.74
C ARG A 300 -13.63 -0.05 -12.18
N GLY A 301 -14.19 1.09 -12.55
CA GLY A 301 -15.56 1.15 -12.99
C GLY A 301 -16.56 0.56 -11.98
N GLY A 302 -16.27 0.69 -10.69
CA GLY A 302 -17.08 0.15 -9.61
C GLY A 302 -16.78 -1.30 -9.21
N ALA A 303 -16.02 -2.07 -10.01
CA ALA A 303 -15.67 -3.46 -9.72
C ALA A 303 -14.32 -3.56 -8.96
N TRP A 304 -14.25 -4.41 -7.94
CA TRP A 304 -13.05 -4.69 -7.15
C TRP A 304 -12.37 -5.97 -7.64
N ASN A 305 -11.10 -5.85 -8.05
CA ASN A 305 -10.28 -6.97 -8.50
C ASN A 305 -8.99 -7.04 -7.67
N PRO A 306 -8.43 -8.24 -7.41
CA PRO A 306 -7.10 -8.34 -6.84
C PRO A 306 -6.09 -7.53 -7.65
N ALA A 307 -5.14 -6.90 -6.97
CA ALA A 307 -4.01 -6.28 -7.65
C ALA A 307 -3.20 -7.35 -8.42
N SER A 308 -2.58 -6.94 -9.52
CA SER A 308 -1.85 -7.86 -10.39
C SER A 308 -0.64 -7.17 -11.02
N PRO A 309 0.33 -7.90 -11.58
CA PRO A 309 1.46 -7.32 -12.31
C PRO A 309 1.06 -6.43 -13.48
N ALA A 310 -0.11 -6.64 -14.06
CA ALA A 310 -0.64 -5.79 -15.13
C ALA A 310 -1.08 -4.41 -14.60
N ASP A 311 -1.44 -4.34 -13.32
CA ASP A 311 -1.85 -3.10 -12.64
C ASP A 311 -0.68 -2.38 -11.99
N SER A 312 0.36 -3.11 -11.63
CA SER A 312 1.45 -2.65 -10.78
C SER A 312 2.82 -3.04 -11.37
N PRO A 313 3.16 -2.59 -12.60
CA PRO A 313 4.40 -2.98 -13.27
C PRO A 313 5.65 -2.41 -12.59
N TRP A 314 5.48 -1.51 -11.64
CA TRP A 314 6.57 -0.90 -10.86
C TRP A 314 6.84 -1.60 -9.54
N THR A 315 6.15 -2.70 -9.25
CA THR A 315 6.42 -3.47 -8.04
C THR A 315 7.80 -4.13 -8.16
N ASP A 316 8.72 -3.66 -7.34
CA ASP A 316 10.10 -4.11 -7.36
C ASP A 316 10.23 -5.57 -6.91
N PRO A 317 11.27 -6.30 -7.36
CA PRO A 317 11.68 -7.55 -6.74
C PRO A 317 11.95 -7.37 -5.24
N ALA A 318 11.90 -8.47 -4.48
CA ALA A 318 12.21 -8.45 -3.06
C ALA A 318 13.64 -7.90 -2.83
N PRO A 319 13.81 -6.81 -2.04
CA PRO A 319 15.11 -6.21 -1.79
C PRO A 319 15.93 -7.01 -0.78
N ASP A 320 17.23 -6.68 -0.66
CA ASP A 320 18.06 -7.13 0.47
C ASP A 320 17.67 -6.31 1.72
N GLY A 321 17.58 -6.96 2.87
CA GLY A 321 17.31 -6.26 4.14
C GLY A 321 18.38 -5.23 4.52
N ARG A 322 19.60 -5.32 3.92
CA ARG A 322 20.64 -4.31 4.09
C ARG A 322 20.25 -2.95 3.52
N ASP A 323 19.48 -2.92 2.45
CA ASP A 323 18.97 -1.67 1.87
C ASP A 323 18.09 -0.92 2.87
N PHE A 324 17.43 -1.69 3.75
CA PHE A 324 16.61 -1.19 4.85
C PHE A 324 17.35 -1.08 6.18
N LEU A 325 18.67 -1.06 6.19
CA LEU A 325 19.50 -1.05 7.40
C LEU A 325 19.17 -2.18 8.40
N CYS A 326 18.60 -3.28 7.93
CA CYS A 326 18.18 -4.42 8.74
C CYS A 326 18.40 -5.76 8.00
N PRO A 327 19.63 -6.31 8.00
CA PRO A 327 20.00 -7.48 7.19
C PRO A 327 19.15 -8.73 7.45
N GLY A 328 18.48 -8.80 8.61
CA GLY A 328 17.58 -9.91 8.96
C GLY A 328 16.21 -9.85 8.27
N LEU A 329 15.81 -8.71 7.72
CA LEU A 329 14.51 -8.58 7.07
C LEU A 329 14.40 -9.47 5.84
N LYS A 330 13.24 -10.10 5.72
CA LYS A 330 12.81 -10.89 4.57
C LYS A 330 11.58 -10.26 3.96
N PHE A 331 11.64 -10.04 2.68
CA PHE A 331 10.57 -9.43 1.88
C PHE A 331 9.96 -10.53 1.03
N LEU A 332 8.68 -10.79 1.20
CA LEU A 332 7.96 -11.86 0.51
C LEU A 332 6.76 -11.28 -0.21
N ARG A 333 6.63 -11.61 -1.49
CA ARG A 333 5.41 -11.42 -2.26
C ARG A 333 4.68 -12.76 -2.26
N ALA A 334 3.51 -12.85 -1.65
CA ALA A 334 2.78 -14.10 -1.47
C ALA A 334 1.72 -14.33 -2.56
N GLY A 335 1.17 -13.29 -3.16
CA GLY A 335 0.26 -13.37 -4.28
C GLY A 335 0.89 -12.87 -5.58
N ALA A 336 0.07 -12.55 -6.57
CA ALA A 336 0.54 -11.93 -7.81
C ALA A 336 1.06 -10.51 -7.55
N ASP A 337 0.25 -9.63 -6.97
CA ASP A 337 0.60 -8.32 -6.38
C ASP A 337 -0.45 -7.92 -5.33
N ASP A 338 -1.19 -8.89 -4.83
CA ASP A 338 -2.28 -8.68 -3.88
C ASP A 338 -1.91 -9.01 -2.43
N HIS A 339 -0.66 -9.41 -2.19
CA HIS A 339 -0.19 -9.75 -0.84
C HIS A 339 1.34 -9.64 -0.73
N TRP A 340 1.81 -8.91 0.26
CA TRP A 340 3.23 -8.86 0.64
C TRP A 340 3.42 -8.95 2.16
N THR A 341 4.58 -9.47 2.56
CA THR A 341 4.99 -9.59 3.96
C THR A 341 6.44 -9.15 4.13
N VAL A 342 6.73 -8.40 5.20
CA VAL A 342 8.08 -8.05 5.65
C VAL A 342 8.24 -8.48 7.11
N ARG A 343 9.26 -9.29 7.38
CA ARG A 343 9.55 -9.83 8.72
C ARG A 343 11.02 -10.20 8.87
N GLN A 344 11.49 -10.37 10.10
CA GLN A 344 12.79 -10.99 10.40
C GLN A 344 12.68 -12.49 10.62
#